data_a8313cd416931237605a4b679347edfd
#
_entry.id   a8313cd416931237605a4b679347edfd
#
_cell.length_a   1.000
_cell.length_b   1.000
_cell.length_c   1.000
_cell.angle_alpha   90.00
_cell.angle_beta   90.00
_cell.angle_gamma   90.00
#
_symmetry.space_group_name_H-M   'P 1'
#
loop_
_entity.id
_entity.type
_entity.pdbx_description
1 polymer ?
#
loop_
_entity_poly.entity_id
_entity_poly.type
_entity_poly.pdbx_seq_one_letter_code
_entity_poly.pdbx_strand_id
1 'polypeptide(L)'
;RPTHPELLDWLANRLVTEGWDLKSLHRLIVSSSTYRQSAATNAAAFATDPDNNLLARSARLRLPAWMLRDQALALSGQLAPTIGGAPVRPYQPDGIWAEATFGTIRYQQGTGEDLYRRSLYVFWRRIIGPTMLFDTQSRQACVVKRSITNTPLHALTTLNETGFVEAARGLATRAWHAAQTP
;
A
#
# COMPACT_ATOMS: atom_id res chain seq x y z
N ARG A 1 -22.94 -3.01 -12.53
CA ARG A 1 -22.60 -2.45 -13.85
C ARG A 1 -21.68 -1.25 -13.64
N PRO A 2 -20.76 -0.95 -14.58
CA PRO A 2 -19.94 0.24 -14.50
C PRO A 2 -20.81 1.50 -14.60
N THR A 3 -20.45 2.55 -13.89
CA THR A 3 -21.17 3.85 -13.92
C THR A 3 -20.86 4.63 -15.20
N HIS A 4 -19.69 4.41 -15.79
CA HIS A 4 -19.21 5.08 -17.01
C HIS A 4 -18.68 4.04 -18.01
N PRO A 5 -19.57 3.30 -18.70
CA PRO A 5 -19.14 2.24 -19.62
C PRO A 5 -18.32 2.79 -20.79
N GLU A 6 -18.68 3.96 -21.33
CA GLU A 6 -17.95 4.57 -22.45
C GLU A 6 -16.51 4.95 -22.06
N LEU A 7 -16.29 5.43 -20.84
CA LEU A 7 -14.95 5.71 -20.33
C LEU A 7 -14.13 4.43 -20.19
N LEU A 8 -14.75 3.37 -19.69
CA LEU A 8 -14.09 2.06 -19.54
C LEU A 8 -13.67 1.51 -20.92
N ASP A 9 -14.57 1.55 -21.90
CA ASP A 9 -14.29 1.11 -23.25
C ASP A 9 -13.21 1.96 -23.94
N TRP A 10 -13.24 3.27 -23.70
CA TRP A 10 -12.19 4.17 -24.22
C TRP A 10 -10.81 3.84 -23.62
N LEU A 11 -10.73 3.62 -22.31
CA LEU A 11 -9.46 3.24 -21.64
C LEU A 11 -8.97 1.87 -22.13
N ALA A 12 -9.87 0.91 -22.33
CA ALA A 12 -9.53 -0.41 -22.85
C ALA A 12 -8.96 -0.32 -24.28
N ASN A 13 -9.63 0.41 -25.16
CA ASN A 13 -9.18 0.64 -26.54
C ASN A 13 -7.81 1.34 -26.54
N ARG A 14 -7.62 2.35 -25.68
CA ARG A 14 -6.36 3.06 -25.59
C ARG A 14 -5.22 2.15 -25.13
N LEU A 15 -5.45 1.29 -24.15
CA LEU A 15 -4.46 0.31 -23.71
C LEU A 15 -4.00 -0.60 -24.85
N VAL A 16 -4.97 -1.08 -25.65
CA VAL A 16 -4.65 -1.95 -26.81
C VAL A 16 -3.88 -1.19 -27.90
N THR A 17 -4.34 0.01 -28.25
CA THR A 17 -3.72 0.82 -29.33
C THR A 17 -2.33 1.34 -28.95
N GLU A 18 -2.05 1.54 -27.67
CA GLU A 18 -0.74 1.91 -27.14
C GLU A 18 0.17 0.71 -26.82
N GLY A 19 -0.16 -0.47 -27.34
CA GLY A 19 0.69 -1.66 -27.22
C GLY A 19 0.74 -2.26 -25.81
N TRP A 20 -0.35 -2.16 -25.03
CA TRP A 20 -0.47 -2.68 -23.67
C TRP A 20 0.47 -1.99 -22.66
N ASP A 21 0.82 -0.72 -22.90
CA ASP A 21 1.64 0.05 -21.95
C ASP A 21 0.82 0.50 -20.74
N LEU A 22 0.85 -0.33 -19.70
CA LEU A 22 0.18 -0.04 -18.43
C LEU A 22 0.74 1.21 -17.73
N LYS A 23 2.02 1.56 -17.94
CA LYS A 23 2.61 2.75 -17.32
C LYS A 23 2.07 4.02 -17.96
N SER A 24 1.92 4.03 -19.29
CA SER A 24 1.28 5.13 -20.03
C SER A 24 -0.17 5.32 -19.55
N LEU A 25 -0.93 4.22 -19.47
CA LEU A 25 -2.32 4.26 -19.00
C LEU A 25 -2.42 4.79 -17.56
N HIS A 26 -1.58 4.32 -16.64
CA HIS A 26 -1.55 4.83 -15.26
C HIS A 26 -1.20 6.31 -15.21
N ARG A 27 -0.21 6.76 -15.98
CA ARG A 27 0.16 8.18 -16.07
C ARG A 27 -1.01 9.02 -16.56
N LEU A 28 -1.72 8.57 -17.57
CA LEU A 28 -2.92 9.23 -18.09
C LEU A 28 -3.98 9.40 -17.00
N ILE A 29 -4.29 8.32 -16.28
CA ILE A 29 -5.30 8.33 -15.21
C ILE A 29 -4.89 9.29 -14.08
N VAL A 30 -3.68 9.15 -13.52
CA VAL A 30 -3.27 9.95 -12.35
C VAL A 30 -3.02 11.42 -12.67
N SER A 31 -2.77 11.76 -13.94
CA SER A 31 -2.63 13.17 -14.38
C SER A 31 -3.95 13.82 -14.76
N SER A 32 -5.05 13.05 -14.86
CA SER A 32 -6.35 13.60 -15.20
C SER A 32 -6.89 14.55 -14.13
N SER A 33 -7.66 15.55 -14.54
CA SER A 33 -8.31 16.49 -13.62
C SER A 33 -9.26 15.76 -12.67
N THR A 34 -9.96 14.74 -13.15
CA THR A 34 -10.87 13.90 -12.37
C THR A 34 -10.16 13.19 -11.22
N TYR A 35 -8.99 12.59 -11.47
CA TYR A 35 -8.23 11.89 -10.44
C TYR A 35 -7.63 12.86 -9.42
N ARG A 36 -7.21 14.05 -9.87
CA ARG A 36 -6.51 15.06 -9.07
C ARG A 36 -7.45 15.97 -8.28
N GLN A 37 -8.75 15.77 -8.35
CA GLN A 37 -9.71 16.56 -7.58
C GLN A 37 -9.50 16.41 -6.07
N SER A 38 -9.91 17.42 -5.33
CA SER A 38 -10.01 17.35 -3.87
C SER A 38 -11.07 16.33 -3.45
N ALA A 39 -10.83 15.64 -2.33
CA ALA A 39 -11.83 14.81 -1.67
C ALA A 39 -12.78 15.64 -0.76
N ALA A 40 -12.55 16.96 -0.65
CA ALA A 40 -13.42 17.85 0.11
C ALA A 40 -14.78 17.98 -0.59
N THR A 41 -15.84 17.99 0.20
CA THR A 41 -17.21 18.15 -0.29
C THR A 41 -18.03 18.89 0.78
N ASN A 42 -19.16 19.46 0.39
CA ASN A 42 -20.14 20.02 1.31
C ASN A 42 -21.38 19.11 1.42
N ALA A 43 -22.22 19.39 2.40
CA ALA A 43 -23.41 18.56 2.66
C ALA A 43 -24.38 18.52 1.47
N ALA A 44 -24.55 19.64 0.74
CA ALA A 44 -25.45 19.70 -0.41
C ALA A 44 -24.93 18.85 -1.57
N ALA A 45 -23.66 18.96 -1.94
CA ALA A 45 -23.05 18.15 -2.98
C ALA A 45 -23.02 16.64 -2.61
N PHE A 46 -22.81 16.33 -1.33
CA PHE A 46 -22.88 14.95 -0.85
C PHE A 46 -24.32 14.39 -0.93
N ALA A 47 -25.34 15.19 -0.60
CA ALA A 47 -26.73 14.78 -0.69
C ALA A 47 -27.18 14.55 -2.14
N THR A 48 -26.64 15.33 -3.10
CA THR A 48 -26.95 15.18 -4.53
C THR A 48 -26.34 13.94 -5.15
N ASP A 49 -25.10 13.60 -4.78
CA ASP A 49 -24.38 12.45 -5.33
C ASP A 49 -23.57 11.75 -4.23
N PRO A 50 -24.24 11.00 -3.34
CA PRO A 50 -23.57 10.32 -2.22
C PRO A 50 -22.53 9.29 -2.68
N ASP A 51 -22.81 8.59 -3.78
CA ASP A 51 -21.96 7.52 -4.34
C ASP A 51 -20.85 8.05 -5.26
N ASN A 52 -20.78 9.38 -5.47
CA ASN A 52 -19.83 10.03 -6.38
C ASN A 52 -19.89 9.49 -7.82
N ASN A 53 -21.08 9.20 -8.31
CA ASN A 53 -21.31 8.73 -9.67
C ASN A 53 -20.98 9.79 -10.73
N LEU A 54 -21.07 11.06 -10.37
CA LEU A 54 -20.74 12.18 -11.27
C LEU A 54 -19.23 12.53 -11.24
N LEU A 55 -18.43 11.81 -10.47
CA LEU A 55 -16.99 12.03 -10.33
C LEU A 55 -16.61 13.49 -9.97
N ALA A 56 -17.47 14.14 -9.17
CA ALA A 56 -17.31 15.55 -8.79
C ALA A 56 -16.28 15.76 -7.66
N ARG A 57 -15.77 14.69 -7.07
CA ARG A 57 -14.75 14.71 -6.02
C ARG A 57 -13.84 13.48 -6.11
N SER A 58 -12.66 13.56 -5.53
CA SER A 58 -11.79 12.37 -5.40
C SER A 58 -12.37 11.37 -4.39
N ALA A 59 -12.21 10.10 -4.66
CA ALA A 59 -12.61 9.05 -3.74
C ALA A 59 -11.69 9.03 -2.50
N ARG A 60 -12.29 8.93 -1.30
CA ARG A 60 -11.54 8.75 -0.04
C ARG A 60 -11.26 7.27 0.18
N LEU A 61 -10.22 6.78 -0.48
CA LEU A 61 -9.80 5.38 -0.38
C LEU A 61 -8.73 5.22 0.69
N ARG A 62 -8.91 4.23 1.56
CA ARG A 62 -7.85 3.80 2.46
C ARG A 62 -6.91 2.85 1.71
N LEU A 63 -5.63 3.18 1.69
CA LEU A 63 -4.62 2.31 1.11
C LEU A 63 -4.46 1.03 1.93
N PRO A 64 -4.23 -0.12 1.29
CA PRO A 64 -3.86 -1.34 1.98
C PRO A 64 -2.50 -1.21 2.67
N ALA A 65 -2.30 -1.94 3.77
CA ALA A 65 -1.08 -1.88 4.57
C ALA A 65 0.19 -2.13 3.75
N TRP A 66 0.13 -3.05 2.78
CA TRP A 66 1.26 -3.32 1.89
C TRP A 66 1.61 -2.13 0.98
N MET A 67 0.62 -1.36 0.53
CA MET A 67 0.89 -0.12 -0.20
C MET A 67 1.42 0.98 0.70
N LEU A 68 0.90 1.10 1.93
CA LEU A 68 1.40 2.06 2.91
C LEU A 68 2.87 1.81 3.24
N ARG A 69 3.23 0.54 3.48
CA ARG A 69 4.63 0.16 3.73
C ARG A 69 5.52 0.47 2.52
N ASP A 70 5.13 0.03 1.33
CA ASP A 70 5.93 0.26 0.13
C ASP A 70 6.07 1.76 -0.18
N GLN A 71 5.02 2.55 0.04
CA GLN A 71 5.07 4.01 -0.07
C GLN A 71 6.00 4.65 0.96
N ALA A 72 5.94 4.21 2.22
CA ALA A 72 6.84 4.70 3.27
C ALA A 72 8.31 4.43 2.92
N LEU A 73 8.64 3.22 2.48
CA LEU A 73 9.98 2.86 2.03
C LEU A 73 10.43 3.65 0.80
N ALA A 74 9.54 3.88 -0.16
CA ALA A 74 9.86 4.66 -1.36
C ALA A 74 10.12 6.14 -1.03
N LEU A 75 9.28 6.74 -0.19
CA LEU A 75 9.42 8.14 0.21
C LEU A 75 10.65 8.37 1.07
N SER A 76 11.00 7.42 1.94
CA SER A 76 12.24 7.46 2.74
C SER A 76 13.51 7.22 1.93
N GLY A 77 13.39 6.68 0.70
CA GLY A 77 14.53 6.31 -0.14
C GLY A 77 15.14 4.95 0.21
N GLN A 78 14.49 4.18 1.09
CA GLN A 78 14.98 2.87 1.54
C GLN A 78 14.48 1.70 0.68
N LEU A 79 13.47 1.91 -0.17
CA LEU A 79 12.90 0.82 -0.96
C LEU A 79 13.95 0.16 -1.87
N ALA A 80 14.22 -1.12 -1.62
CA ALA A 80 15.06 -1.93 -2.51
C ALA A 80 14.27 -2.29 -3.78
N PRO A 81 14.77 -1.91 -4.99
CA PRO A 81 14.03 -2.05 -6.24
C PRO A 81 14.11 -3.45 -6.85
N THR A 82 14.86 -4.38 -6.25
CA THR A 82 15.11 -5.72 -6.77
C THR A 82 13.80 -6.48 -7.05
N ILE A 83 13.64 -6.98 -8.27
CA ILE A 83 12.46 -7.74 -8.72
C ILE A 83 12.80 -9.23 -8.76
N GLY A 84 11.86 -10.07 -8.30
CA GLY A 84 12.03 -11.52 -8.28
C GLY A 84 12.87 -12.02 -7.10
N GLY A 85 13.28 -13.27 -7.14
CA GLY A 85 14.08 -13.91 -6.11
C GLY A 85 13.28 -14.51 -4.94
N ALA A 86 14.00 -14.98 -3.94
CA ALA A 86 13.41 -15.62 -2.76
C ALA A 86 12.62 -14.62 -1.90
N PRO A 87 11.62 -15.08 -1.14
CA PRO A 87 10.91 -14.24 -0.19
C PRO A 87 11.84 -13.77 0.93
N VAL A 88 11.65 -12.52 1.34
CA VAL A 88 12.44 -11.85 2.38
C VAL A 88 11.73 -11.83 3.73
N ARG A 89 12.49 -11.65 4.80
CA ARG A 89 12.00 -11.66 6.18
C ARG A 89 12.33 -10.33 6.86
N PRO A 90 11.47 -9.30 6.70
CA PRO A 90 11.64 -8.03 7.40
C PRO A 90 11.39 -8.16 8.90
N TYR A 91 11.41 -7.04 9.61
CA TYR A 91 11.16 -6.99 11.05
C TYR A 91 9.85 -7.68 11.43
N GLN A 92 9.90 -8.43 12.52
CA GLN A 92 8.74 -8.96 13.24
C GLN A 92 9.00 -8.94 14.73
N PRO A 93 7.98 -8.80 15.58
CA PRO A 93 8.15 -8.88 17.02
C PRO A 93 8.76 -10.20 17.47
N ASP A 94 9.67 -10.13 18.43
CA ASP A 94 10.28 -11.31 19.04
C ASP A 94 9.22 -12.21 19.70
N GLY A 95 9.47 -13.51 19.68
CA GLY A 95 8.63 -14.50 20.33
C GLY A 95 7.37 -14.92 19.59
N ILE A 96 6.83 -14.10 18.68
CA ILE A 96 5.55 -14.38 18.00
C ILE A 96 5.56 -15.72 17.24
N TRP A 97 6.68 -16.10 16.66
CA TRP A 97 6.83 -17.37 15.95
C TRP A 97 6.97 -18.55 16.91
N ALA A 98 7.70 -18.38 18.00
CA ALA A 98 7.85 -19.40 19.01
C ALA A 98 6.50 -19.70 19.68
N GLU A 99 5.74 -18.66 20.03
CA GLU A 99 4.41 -18.78 20.61
C GLU A 99 3.43 -19.50 19.68
N ALA A 100 3.32 -19.06 18.41
CA ALA A 100 2.36 -19.64 17.46
C ALA A 100 2.75 -21.05 16.94
N THR A 101 3.99 -21.50 17.15
CA THR A 101 4.48 -22.79 16.72
C THR A 101 4.95 -23.69 17.86
N PHE A 102 4.62 -23.36 19.09
CA PHE A 102 5.07 -24.09 20.30
C PHE A 102 6.58 -24.30 20.33
N GLY A 103 7.35 -23.28 19.94
CA GLY A 103 8.82 -23.32 19.93
C GLY A 103 9.46 -24.10 18.76
N THR A 104 8.67 -24.69 17.87
CA THR A 104 9.21 -25.53 16.79
C THR A 104 9.87 -24.74 15.66
N ILE A 105 9.47 -23.48 15.47
CA ILE A 105 9.98 -22.63 14.39
C ILE A 105 10.44 -21.30 14.96
N ARG A 106 11.67 -20.91 14.59
CA ARG A 106 12.22 -19.61 14.89
C ARG A 106 12.20 -18.73 13.63
N TYR A 107 11.80 -17.48 13.81
CA TYR A 107 11.92 -16.49 12.74
C TYR A 107 13.38 -16.05 12.61
N GLN A 108 13.90 -16.18 11.41
CA GLN A 108 15.22 -15.65 11.07
C GLN A 108 15.02 -14.39 10.25
N GLN A 109 15.20 -13.25 10.89
CA GLN A 109 15.11 -11.95 10.24
C GLN A 109 16.22 -11.82 9.18
N GLY A 110 15.87 -11.23 8.02
CA GLY A 110 16.82 -10.86 6.98
C GLY A 110 17.69 -9.68 7.41
N THR A 111 18.66 -9.35 6.59
CA THR A 111 19.60 -8.24 6.81
C THR A 111 19.74 -7.36 5.56
N GLY A 112 20.23 -6.13 5.72
CA GLY A 112 20.48 -5.24 4.61
C GLY A 112 19.22 -4.97 3.76
N GLU A 113 19.32 -5.06 2.45
CA GLU A 113 18.22 -4.79 1.51
C GLU A 113 16.99 -5.67 1.70
N ASP A 114 17.15 -6.88 2.24
CA ASP A 114 16.03 -7.79 2.48
C ASP A 114 14.97 -7.22 3.41
N LEU A 115 15.36 -6.30 4.31
CA LEU A 115 14.43 -5.61 5.20
C LEU A 115 13.50 -4.64 4.46
N TYR A 116 13.93 -4.15 3.31
CA TYR A 116 13.32 -3.00 2.62
C TYR A 116 12.76 -3.34 1.23
N ARG A 117 12.69 -4.62 0.88
CA ARG A 117 12.05 -5.04 -0.36
C ARG A 117 10.54 -4.81 -0.33
N ARG A 118 9.93 -4.74 -1.51
CA ARG A 118 8.48 -4.57 -1.64
C ARG A 118 7.73 -5.62 -0.84
N SER A 119 6.60 -5.23 -0.28
CA SER A 119 5.72 -6.09 0.52
C SER A 119 5.26 -7.36 -0.22
N LEU A 120 5.26 -7.33 -1.56
CA LEU A 120 5.00 -8.51 -2.40
C LEU A 120 5.97 -9.68 -2.10
N TYR A 121 7.22 -9.37 -1.76
CA TYR A 121 8.26 -10.37 -1.51
C TYR A 121 8.38 -10.78 -0.04
N VAL A 122 7.58 -10.20 0.86
CA VAL A 122 7.62 -10.54 2.28
C VAL A 122 7.15 -11.96 2.51
N PHE A 123 7.96 -12.73 3.23
CA PHE A 123 7.63 -14.09 3.61
C PHE A 123 6.35 -14.11 4.43
N TRP A 124 5.44 -14.97 4.03
CA TRP A 124 4.15 -15.15 4.67
C TRP A 124 3.89 -16.59 5.02
N ARG A 125 3.58 -16.84 6.27
CA ARG A 125 3.06 -18.13 6.69
C ARG A 125 1.60 -18.00 7.13
N ARG A 126 0.76 -18.95 6.74
CA ARG A 126 -0.69 -18.91 7.00
C ARG A 126 -1.05 -18.75 8.47
N ILE A 127 -0.25 -19.31 9.37
CA ILE A 127 -0.48 -19.21 10.83
C ILE A 127 -0.05 -17.86 11.37
N ILE A 128 1.00 -17.26 10.80
CA ILE A 128 1.59 -16.00 11.26
C ILE A 128 1.77 -15.08 10.06
N GLY A 129 0.89 -14.10 9.92
CA GLY A 129 1.06 -13.02 8.95
C GLY A 129 2.07 -11.98 9.43
N PRO A 130 2.71 -11.25 8.53
CA PRO A 130 3.56 -10.11 8.90
C PRO A 130 2.73 -9.05 9.65
N THR A 131 3.17 -8.69 10.85
CA THR A 131 2.42 -7.78 11.75
C THR A 131 2.22 -6.39 11.17
N MET A 132 3.17 -5.90 10.36
CA MET A 132 3.07 -4.61 9.68
C MET A 132 2.02 -4.58 8.56
N LEU A 133 1.53 -5.74 8.12
CA LEU A 133 0.55 -5.84 7.04
C LEU A 133 -0.86 -6.07 7.60
N PHE A 134 -1.37 -5.09 8.32
CA PHE A 134 -2.72 -5.13 8.89
C PHE A 134 -3.81 -5.18 7.80
N ASP A 135 -5.02 -5.64 8.15
CA ASP A 135 -6.16 -5.88 7.25
C ASP A 135 -5.84 -6.84 6.08
N THR A 136 -4.80 -7.62 6.19
CA THR A 136 -4.51 -8.65 5.20
C THR A 136 -5.29 -9.92 5.50
N GLN A 137 -5.66 -10.61 4.44
CA GLN A 137 -6.41 -11.85 4.54
C GLN A 137 -5.58 -12.95 5.19
N SER A 138 -6.23 -13.80 5.99
CA SER A 138 -5.58 -14.95 6.64
C SER A 138 -5.02 -15.99 5.67
N ARG A 139 -5.41 -15.93 4.39
CA ARG A 139 -5.07 -16.91 3.34
C ARG A 139 -5.55 -18.34 3.65
N GLN A 140 -6.50 -18.49 4.57
CA GLN A 140 -7.14 -19.78 4.87
C GLN A 140 -8.29 -20.08 3.90
N ALA A 141 -8.94 -19.03 3.40
CA ALA A 141 -10.02 -19.11 2.42
C ALA A 141 -9.80 -18.05 1.33
N CYS A 142 -10.37 -18.31 0.15
CA CYS A 142 -10.40 -17.33 -0.92
C CYS A 142 -11.33 -16.18 -0.54
N VAL A 143 -10.84 -14.96 -0.62
CA VAL A 143 -11.62 -13.74 -0.33
C VAL A 143 -11.52 -12.82 -1.53
N VAL A 144 -12.65 -12.55 -2.16
CA VAL A 144 -12.73 -11.68 -3.35
C VAL A 144 -12.54 -10.21 -2.98
N LYS A 145 -13.13 -9.80 -1.86
CA LYS A 145 -13.02 -8.43 -1.35
C LYS A 145 -12.55 -8.47 0.10
N ARG A 146 -11.39 -7.87 0.35
CA ARG A 146 -10.88 -7.77 1.73
C ARG A 146 -11.70 -6.78 2.54
N SER A 147 -11.76 -7.00 3.84
CA SER A 147 -12.22 -6.01 4.81
C SER A 147 -11.18 -4.89 4.91
N ILE A 148 -11.63 -3.65 4.96
CA ILE A 148 -10.80 -2.48 5.26
C ILE A 148 -11.32 -1.90 6.56
N THR A 149 -10.47 -1.91 7.59
CA THR A 149 -10.83 -1.40 8.91
C THR A 149 -10.06 -0.13 9.25
N ASN A 150 -10.49 0.59 10.25
CA ASN A 150 -9.79 1.74 10.79
C ASN A 150 -9.75 1.64 12.31
N THR A 151 -8.82 0.86 12.82
CA THR A 151 -8.69 0.60 14.25
C THR A 151 -7.51 1.37 14.86
N PRO A 152 -7.54 1.66 16.17
CA PRO A 152 -6.38 2.22 16.88
C PRO A 152 -5.11 1.39 16.74
N LEU A 153 -5.24 0.05 16.58
CA LEU A 153 -4.10 -0.85 16.38
C LEU A 153 -3.31 -0.52 15.11
N HIS A 154 -3.98 -0.06 14.05
CA HIS A 154 -3.29 0.36 12.82
C HIS A 154 -2.43 1.60 13.05
N ALA A 155 -2.95 2.57 13.83
CA ALA A 155 -2.18 3.75 14.20
C ALA A 155 -0.98 3.35 15.08
N LEU A 156 -1.19 2.48 16.06
CA LEU A 156 -0.10 1.96 16.90
C LEU A 156 0.97 1.23 16.07
N THR A 157 0.57 0.40 15.11
CA THR A 157 1.52 -0.29 14.22
C THR A 157 2.33 0.70 13.41
N THR A 158 1.69 1.69 12.78
CA THR A 158 2.41 2.68 11.95
C THR A 158 3.32 3.60 12.77
N LEU A 159 3.06 3.79 14.07
CA LEU A 159 3.87 4.63 14.95
C LEU A 159 5.01 3.88 15.65
N ASN A 160 4.90 2.56 15.80
CA ASN A 160 5.82 1.80 16.66
C ASN A 160 6.55 0.66 15.94
N GLU A 161 6.04 0.19 14.79
CA GLU A 161 6.73 -0.87 14.06
C GLU A 161 8.03 -0.35 13.47
N THR A 162 9.11 -1.11 13.64
CA THR A 162 10.49 -0.69 13.34
C THR A 162 10.66 -0.16 11.91
N GLY A 163 10.11 -0.83 10.91
CA GLY A 163 10.26 -0.41 9.51
C GLY A 163 9.54 0.90 9.20
N PHE A 164 8.39 1.18 9.83
CA PHE A 164 7.72 2.48 9.69
C PHE A 164 8.48 3.60 10.41
N VAL A 165 9.04 3.33 11.58
CA VAL A 165 9.87 4.30 12.33
C VAL A 165 11.15 4.64 11.55
N GLU A 166 11.82 3.64 11.00
CA GLU A 166 12.98 3.84 10.13
C GLU A 166 12.65 4.63 8.87
N ALA A 167 11.52 4.32 8.23
CA ALA A 167 11.05 5.05 7.06
C ALA A 167 10.73 6.51 7.42
N ALA A 168 10.08 6.78 8.54
CA ALA A 168 9.81 8.14 9.01
C ALA A 168 11.11 8.92 9.25
N ARG A 169 12.09 8.30 9.88
CA ARG A 169 13.44 8.88 10.08
C ARG A 169 14.14 9.17 8.76
N GLY A 170 14.12 8.22 7.81
CA GLY A 170 14.70 8.40 6.48
C GLY A 170 14.03 9.55 5.72
N LEU A 171 12.71 9.66 5.78
CA LEU A 171 11.96 10.75 5.17
C LEU A 171 12.31 12.11 5.80
N ALA A 172 12.40 12.19 7.13
CA ALA A 172 12.80 13.40 7.83
C ALA A 172 14.20 13.87 7.42
N THR A 173 15.15 12.94 7.32
CA THR A 173 16.52 13.24 6.85
C THR A 173 16.52 13.78 5.42
N ARG A 174 15.76 13.17 4.52
CA ARG A 174 15.64 13.66 3.13
C ARG A 174 15.02 15.04 3.05
N ALA A 175 13.94 15.28 3.81
CA ALA A 175 13.29 16.58 3.86
C ALA A 175 14.21 17.68 4.41
N TRP A 176 15.00 17.36 5.44
CA TRP A 176 16.00 18.25 6.01
C TRP A 176 17.06 18.65 4.97
N HIS A 177 17.62 17.67 4.26
CA HIS A 177 18.61 17.96 3.21
C HIS A 177 18.02 18.76 2.05
N ALA A 178 16.80 18.44 1.61
CA ALA A 178 16.13 19.17 0.55
C ALA A 178 15.85 20.62 0.93
N ALA A 179 15.56 20.91 2.20
CA ALA A 179 15.35 22.28 2.69
C ALA A 179 16.65 23.13 2.79
N GLN A 180 17.80 22.48 2.77
CA GLN A 180 19.11 23.18 2.82
C GLN A 180 19.71 23.42 1.41
N THR A 181 19.10 22.84 0.38
CA THR A 181 19.55 23.03 -1.01
C THR A 181 18.71 24.13 -1.62
N PRO A 182 19.29 25.29 -1.99
CA PRO A 182 18.57 26.43 -2.52
C PRO A 182 17.93 26.15 -3.88
#